data_dc90ee4ec22487a22fa994d9a27f3a06
#
_entry.id   dc90ee4ec22487a22fa994d9a27f3a06
#
_cell.length_a   1.000
_cell.length_b   1.000
_cell.length_c   1.000
_cell.angle_alpha   90.00
_cell.angle_beta   90.00
_cell.angle_gamma   90.00
#
_symmetry.space_group_name_H-M   'P 1'
#
loop_
_entity.id
_entity.type
_entity.pdbx_description
1 polymer ?
#
loop_
_entity_poly.entity_id
_entity_poly.type
_entity_poly.pdbx_seq_one_letter_code
_entity_poly.pdbx_strand_id
1 'polypeptide(L)'
;MPWPEDHKARTREKILQAAAAAFRAGGVAGVRLEDVMARAGLTHGGFYAHFGSKEELLRDALGHAGRQTVDMLSKPLASTPAENRFQAAIDAYLSPAHVTHPERGCPLATLGPEIARAGGPTHGALAEGVRGRLAWMRQLLPEDRREAASDDQIIGTLACMVGGVILARTVERKDSAAVLEACREFLRRNAGQSGKRSSSSRTNPRRPTAATTRVKRAGRSRQR
;
A
#
# COMPACT_ATOMS: atom_id res chain seq x y z
N MET A 1 -10.60 36.02 19.23
CA MET A 1 -11.35 34.86 19.73
C MET A 1 -10.68 33.59 19.20
N PRO A 2 -10.30 32.65 20.05
CA PRO A 2 -9.83 31.35 19.56
C PRO A 2 -11.01 30.66 18.88
N TRP A 3 -10.75 30.13 17.69
CA TRP A 3 -11.73 29.32 16.99
C TRP A 3 -12.08 28.10 17.83
N PRO A 4 -13.36 27.63 17.88
CA PRO A 4 -13.71 26.42 18.59
C PRO A 4 -12.82 25.24 18.11
N GLU A 5 -12.35 24.37 19.01
CA GLU A 5 -11.51 23.21 18.67
C GLU A 5 -12.09 22.35 17.54
N ASP A 6 -13.41 22.22 17.52
CA ASP A 6 -14.17 21.55 16.48
C ASP A 6 -13.97 22.19 15.08
N HIS A 7 -13.84 23.52 14.98
CA HIS A 7 -13.56 24.19 13.71
C HIS A 7 -12.14 23.91 13.23
N LYS A 8 -11.15 23.90 14.11
CA LYS A 8 -9.75 23.58 13.76
C LYS A 8 -9.63 22.15 13.25
N ALA A 9 -10.30 21.20 13.92
CA ALA A 9 -10.32 19.79 13.51
C ALA A 9 -10.98 19.61 12.13
N ARG A 10 -12.13 20.23 11.90
CA ARG A 10 -12.83 20.17 10.59
C ARG A 10 -11.99 20.80 9.47
N THR A 11 -11.32 21.91 9.76
CA THR A 11 -10.45 22.57 8.78
C THR A 11 -9.27 21.68 8.44
N ARG A 12 -8.63 21.05 9.44
CA ARG A 12 -7.54 20.10 9.24
C ARG A 12 -7.98 18.91 8.38
N GLU A 13 -9.16 18.38 8.61
CA GLU A 13 -9.74 17.28 7.84
C GLU A 13 -9.97 17.66 6.37
N LYS A 14 -10.47 18.87 6.09
CA LYS A 14 -10.60 19.38 4.71
C LYS A 14 -9.25 19.47 4.00
N ILE A 15 -8.21 19.94 4.69
CA ILE A 15 -6.85 20.00 4.13
C ILE A 15 -6.34 18.58 3.84
N LEU A 16 -6.52 17.62 4.76
CA LEU A 16 -6.12 16.24 4.56
C LEU A 16 -6.84 15.59 3.38
N GLN A 17 -8.13 15.82 3.23
CA GLN A 17 -8.91 15.32 2.10
C GLN A 17 -8.39 15.87 0.77
N ALA A 18 -8.15 17.19 0.69
CA ALA A 18 -7.62 17.84 -0.49
C ALA A 18 -6.20 17.35 -0.82
N ALA A 19 -5.32 17.24 0.19
CA ALA A 19 -3.95 16.77 0.06
C ALA A 19 -3.89 15.31 -0.40
N ALA A 20 -4.67 14.43 0.23
CA ALA A 20 -4.73 13.01 -0.12
C ALA A 20 -5.13 12.79 -1.59
N ALA A 21 -6.09 13.57 -2.09
CA ALA A 21 -6.48 13.52 -3.51
C ALA A 21 -5.41 14.09 -4.42
N ALA A 22 -4.82 15.24 -4.06
CA ALA A 22 -3.79 15.91 -4.85
C ALA A 22 -2.53 15.04 -5.00
N PHE A 23 -2.01 14.50 -3.89
CA PHE A 23 -0.83 13.63 -3.92
C PHE A 23 -1.06 12.36 -4.76
N ARG A 24 -2.22 11.70 -4.63
CA ARG A 24 -2.53 10.50 -5.42
C ARG A 24 -2.68 10.80 -6.92
N ALA A 25 -3.11 11.99 -7.28
CA ALA A 25 -3.26 12.39 -8.69
C ALA A 25 -1.94 12.88 -9.30
N GLY A 26 -1.14 13.66 -8.56
CA GLY A 26 0.01 14.38 -9.08
C GLY A 26 1.39 13.90 -8.59
N GLY A 27 1.43 12.89 -7.71
CA GLY A 27 2.68 12.48 -7.04
C GLY A 27 3.12 13.48 -5.96
N VAL A 28 4.17 13.14 -5.22
CA VAL A 28 4.68 13.98 -4.12
C VAL A 28 5.35 15.25 -4.63
N ALA A 29 6.16 15.11 -5.69
CA ALA A 29 6.92 16.22 -6.26
C ALA A 29 6.01 17.22 -6.98
N GLY A 30 4.97 16.75 -7.68
CA GLY A 30 4.07 17.57 -8.50
C GLY A 30 3.07 18.43 -7.72
N VAL A 31 2.91 18.20 -6.42
CA VAL A 31 1.89 18.90 -5.60
C VAL A 31 2.47 20.14 -4.93
N ARG A 32 1.85 21.30 -5.14
CA ARG A 32 2.15 22.56 -4.46
C ARG A 32 1.18 22.77 -3.29
N LEU A 33 1.68 23.34 -2.20
CA LEU A 33 0.86 23.60 -1.01
C LEU A 33 -0.27 24.60 -1.30
N GLU A 34 0.01 25.58 -2.15
CA GLU A 34 -1.00 26.58 -2.59
C GLU A 34 -2.21 25.90 -3.23
N ASP A 35 -1.97 24.88 -4.09
CA ASP A 35 -3.03 24.16 -4.79
C ASP A 35 -3.86 23.30 -3.82
N VAL A 36 -3.21 22.71 -2.81
CA VAL A 36 -3.90 21.94 -1.76
C VAL A 36 -4.81 22.87 -0.94
N MET A 37 -4.27 24.01 -0.50
CA MET A 37 -5.02 24.98 0.31
C MET A 37 -6.19 25.59 -0.47
N ALA A 38 -5.98 25.94 -1.73
CA ALA A 38 -7.05 26.44 -2.61
C ALA A 38 -8.18 25.40 -2.77
N ARG A 39 -7.83 24.11 -2.97
CA ARG A 39 -8.82 22.99 -3.03
C ARG A 39 -9.59 22.81 -1.71
N ALA A 40 -8.95 23.10 -0.59
CA ALA A 40 -9.60 23.09 0.72
C ALA A 40 -10.47 24.32 1.01
N GLY A 41 -10.49 25.31 0.10
CA GLY A 41 -11.19 26.58 0.27
C GLY A 41 -10.49 27.51 1.26
N LEU A 42 -9.16 27.45 1.36
CA LEU A 42 -8.34 28.15 2.34
C LEU A 42 -7.20 28.93 1.67
N THR A 43 -6.68 29.94 2.36
CA THR A 43 -5.49 30.67 1.94
C THR A 43 -4.21 29.91 2.30
N HIS A 44 -3.13 30.10 1.53
CA HIS A 44 -1.81 29.50 1.83
C HIS A 44 -1.33 29.81 3.24
N GLY A 45 -1.52 31.04 3.73
CA GLY A 45 -1.09 31.44 5.08
C GLY A 45 -1.71 30.64 6.22
N GLY A 46 -2.91 30.06 6.01
CA GLY A 46 -3.57 29.19 6.98
C GLY A 46 -2.92 27.81 7.14
N PHE A 47 -2.02 27.40 6.25
CA PHE A 47 -1.38 26.09 6.28
C PHE A 47 -0.62 25.83 7.59
N TYR A 48 0.23 26.77 7.99
CA TYR A 48 1.10 26.62 9.16
C TYR A 48 0.36 26.60 10.50
N ALA A 49 -0.93 26.96 10.53
CA ALA A 49 -1.78 26.76 11.71
C ALA A 49 -2.18 25.28 11.93
N HIS A 50 -2.00 24.42 10.91
CA HIS A 50 -2.44 23.03 10.91
C HIS A 50 -1.31 22.01 10.70
N PHE A 51 -0.26 22.37 9.94
CA PHE A 51 0.87 21.50 9.60
C PHE A 51 2.18 22.28 9.61
N GLY A 52 3.21 21.70 10.20
CA GLY A 52 4.54 22.32 10.26
C GLY A 52 5.34 22.21 8.95
N SER A 53 5.00 21.23 8.09
CA SER A 53 5.72 21.00 6.84
C SER A 53 4.88 20.25 5.80
N LYS A 54 5.30 20.31 4.52
CA LYS A 54 4.72 19.48 3.44
C LYS A 54 4.89 17.98 3.72
N GLU A 55 5.98 17.59 4.36
CA GLU A 55 6.24 16.19 4.73
C GLU A 55 5.27 15.70 5.81
N GLU A 56 5.00 16.53 6.82
CA GLU A 56 3.98 16.23 7.82
C GLU A 56 2.60 16.08 7.18
N LEU A 57 2.22 17.03 6.31
CA LEU A 57 0.97 16.92 5.55
C LEU A 57 0.90 15.63 4.74
N LEU A 58 1.98 15.27 4.02
CA LEU A 58 2.02 14.04 3.21
C LEU A 58 1.86 12.80 4.10
N ARG A 59 2.59 12.72 5.22
CA ARG A 59 2.49 11.61 6.17
C ARG A 59 1.04 11.40 6.63
N ASP A 60 0.39 12.47 7.04
CA ASP A 60 -0.97 12.40 7.58
C ASP A 60 -2.01 12.17 6.47
N ALA A 61 -1.77 12.72 5.27
CA ALA A 61 -2.58 12.47 4.08
C ALA A 61 -2.49 11.01 3.60
N LEU A 62 -1.35 10.33 3.77
CA LEU A 62 -1.22 8.89 3.49
C LEU A 62 -2.10 8.05 4.41
N GLY A 63 -2.10 8.34 5.71
CA GLY A 63 -3.00 7.69 6.67
C GLY A 63 -4.47 7.93 6.33
N HIS A 64 -4.83 9.18 6.01
CA HIS A 64 -6.18 9.54 5.57
C HIS A 64 -6.58 8.79 4.29
N ALA A 65 -5.73 8.76 3.25
CA ALA A 65 -5.97 8.05 2.00
C ALA A 65 -6.13 6.52 2.23
N GLY A 66 -5.35 5.96 3.16
CA GLY A 66 -5.47 4.56 3.56
C GLY A 66 -6.84 4.24 4.16
N ARG A 67 -7.33 5.07 5.09
CA ARG A 67 -8.69 4.94 5.66
C ARG A 67 -9.77 5.08 4.60
N GLN A 68 -9.71 6.12 3.75
CA GLN A 68 -10.65 6.30 2.63
C GLN A 68 -10.74 5.05 1.75
N THR A 69 -9.61 4.40 1.48
CA THR A 69 -9.60 3.17 0.67
C THR A 69 -10.31 2.02 1.39
N VAL A 70 -10.08 1.86 2.71
CA VAL A 70 -10.81 0.85 3.52
C VAL A 70 -12.31 1.13 3.51
N ASP A 71 -12.71 2.38 3.75
CA ASP A 71 -14.11 2.80 3.78
C ASP A 71 -14.81 2.53 2.43
N MET A 72 -14.14 2.88 1.33
CA MET A 72 -14.63 2.62 -0.03
C MET A 72 -14.85 1.12 -0.26
N LEU A 73 -13.89 0.30 0.13
CA LEU A 73 -13.97 -1.16 -0.04
C LEU A 73 -14.97 -1.80 0.92
N SER A 74 -15.17 -1.24 2.11
CA SER A 74 -16.09 -1.77 3.13
C SER A 74 -17.55 -1.51 2.82
N LYS A 75 -17.88 -0.45 2.07
CA LYS A 75 -19.27 -0.11 1.71
C LYS A 75 -20.04 -1.27 1.09
N PRO A 76 -19.56 -1.94 0.01
CA PRO A 76 -20.27 -3.08 -0.57
C PRO A 76 -20.29 -4.30 0.34
N LEU A 77 -19.38 -4.39 1.34
CA LEU A 77 -19.30 -5.55 2.23
C LEU A 77 -20.42 -5.57 3.28
N ALA A 78 -21.06 -4.44 3.54
CA ALA A 78 -22.14 -4.36 4.54
C ALA A 78 -23.33 -5.29 4.20
N SER A 79 -23.63 -5.46 2.91
CA SER A 79 -24.68 -6.34 2.40
C SER A 79 -24.16 -7.69 1.87
N THR A 80 -22.85 -7.95 2.01
CA THR A 80 -22.22 -9.18 1.50
C THR A 80 -22.14 -10.22 2.62
N PRO A 81 -22.57 -11.48 2.39
CA PRO A 81 -22.39 -12.58 3.32
C PRO A 81 -20.94 -12.74 3.75
N ALA A 82 -20.71 -13.12 5.01
CA ALA A 82 -19.37 -13.15 5.61
C ALA A 82 -18.35 -13.98 4.80
N GLU A 83 -18.80 -15.12 4.29
CA GLU A 83 -17.99 -16.04 3.47
C GLU A 83 -17.51 -15.44 2.14
N ASN A 84 -18.20 -14.42 1.64
CA ASN A 84 -17.91 -13.78 0.35
C ASN A 84 -17.18 -12.42 0.49
N ARG A 85 -17.04 -11.89 1.69
CA ARG A 85 -16.48 -10.53 1.93
C ARG A 85 -15.07 -10.37 1.40
N PHE A 86 -14.21 -11.37 1.60
CA PHE A 86 -12.83 -11.31 1.12
C PHE A 86 -12.77 -11.20 -0.40
N GLN A 87 -13.55 -12.01 -1.12
CA GLN A 87 -13.62 -11.95 -2.58
C GLN A 87 -14.27 -10.65 -3.06
N ALA A 88 -15.33 -10.19 -2.41
CA ALA A 88 -15.99 -8.93 -2.76
C ALA A 88 -15.04 -7.72 -2.60
N ALA A 89 -14.16 -7.73 -1.57
CA ALA A 89 -13.15 -6.68 -1.41
C ALA A 89 -12.11 -6.71 -2.53
N ILE A 90 -11.68 -7.90 -2.99
CA ILE A 90 -10.77 -8.06 -4.13
C ILE A 90 -11.43 -7.51 -5.40
N ASP A 91 -12.69 -7.88 -5.67
CA ASP A 91 -13.42 -7.47 -6.87
C ASP A 91 -13.67 -5.95 -6.88
N ALA A 92 -13.99 -5.36 -5.73
CA ALA A 92 -14.14 -3.91 -5.58
C ALA A 92 -12.81 -3.16 -5.79
N TYR A 93 -11.70 -3.72 -5.32
CA TYR A 93 -10.37 -3.13 -5.50
C TYR A 93 -9.91 -3.21 -6.95
N LEU A 94 -10.03 -4.40 -7.59
CA LEU A 94 -9.65 -4.63 -8.99
C LEU A 94 -10.80 -4.20 -9.92
N SER A 95 -11.23 -2.95 -9.83
CA SER A 95 -12.35 -2.39 -10.59
C SER A 95 -11.90 -1.31 -11.58
N PRO A 96 -12.63 -1.10 -12.70
CA PRO A 96 -12.36 0.00 -13.62
C PRO A 96 -12.37 1.37 -12.95
N ALA A 97 -13.26 1.59 -11.97
CA ALA A 97 -13.34 2.83 -11.21
C ALA A 97 -12.03 3.11 -10.43
N HIS A 98 -11.39 2.09 -9.87
CA HIS A 98 -10.10 2.26 -9.17
C HIS A 98 -8.96 2.59 -10.14
N VAL A 99 -9.02 2.12 -11.38
CA VAL A 99 -8.03 2.44 -12.42
C VAL A 99 -8.19 3.89 -12.88
N THR A 100 -9.43 4.33 -13.15
CA THR A 100 -9.73 5.63 -13.77
C THR A 100 -9.70 6.80 -12.79
N HIS A 101 -9.79 6.54 -11.47
CA HIS A 101 -9.83 7.56 -10.42
C HIS A 101 -8.68 7.40 -9.42
N PRO A 102 -7.41 7.64 -9.82
CA PRO A 102 -6.26 7.48 -8.93
C PRO A 102 -6.37 8.37 -7.69
N GLU A 103 -6.97 9.56 -7.79
CA GLU A 103 -7.17 10.52 -6.69
C GLU A 103 -8.04 9.97 -5.54
N ARG A 104 -8.82 8.92 -5.78
CA ARG A 104 -9.67 8.22 -4.79
C ARG A 104 -9.15 6.83 -4.44
N GLY A 105 -8.14 6.36 -5.17
CA GLY A 105 -7.62 5.00 -5.07
C GLY A 105 -6.67 4.78 -3.90
N CYS A 106 -6.10 3.57 -3.89
CA CYS A 106 -5.13 3.15 -2.89
C CYS A 106 -3.80 3.92 -3.02
N PRO A 107 -3.28 4.53 -1.94
CA PRO A 107 -2.00 5.24 -1.98
C PRO A 107 -0.80 4.32 -2.31
N LEU A 108 -0.88 3.02 -2.04
CA LEU A 108 0.17 2.07 -2.44
C LEU A 108 0.31 1.98 -3.96
N ALA A 109 -0.82 1.97 -4.67
CA ALA A 109 -0.84 1.85 -6.13
C ALA A 109 -0.50 3.17 -6.86
N THR A 110 -0.47 4.30 -6.14
CA THR A 110 -0.17 5.62 -6.73
C THR A 110 1.17 6.18 -6.27
N LEU A 111 1.48 6.09 -4.98
CA LEU A 111 2.61 6.74 -4.33
C LEU A 111 3.68 5.76 -3.84
N GLY A 112 3.38 4.46 -3.80
CA GLY A 112 4.27 3.45 -3.23
C GLY A 112 5.70 3.51 -3.75
N PRO A 113 5.95 3.46 -5.07
CA PRO A 113 7.30 3.49 -5.63
C PRO A 113 8.04 4.81 -5.35
N GLU A 114 7.34 5.95 -5.37
CA GLU A 114 7.93 7.27 -5.11
C GLU A 114 8.39 7.40 -3.65
N ILE A 115 7.51 7.02 -2.70
CA ILE A 115 7.81 7.06 -1.26
C ILE A 115 8.88 6.04 -0.89
N ALA A 116 8.86 4.85 -1.48
CA ALA A 116 9.89 3.83 -1.24
C ALA A 116 11.30 4.32 -1.63
N ARG A 117 11.40 5.12 -2.71
CA ARG A 117 12.69 5.74 -3.11
C ARG A 117 13.10 6.91 -2.22
N ALA A 118 12.13 7.70 -1.73
CA ALA A 118 12.42 8.86 -0.90
C ALA A 118 12.86 8.49 0.53
N GLY A 119 12.35 7.37 1.07
CA GLY A 119 12.62 6.96 2.47
C GLY A 119 11.97 7.89 3.50
N GLY A 120 12.59 7.97 4.70
CA GLY A 120 12.19 8.91 5.74
C GLY A 120 10.85 8.60 6.44
N PRO A 121 10.28 9.60 7.16
CA PRO A 121 9.05 9.43 7.95
C PRO A 121 7.82 9.01 7.13
N THR A 122 7.71 9.46 5.88
CA THR A 122 6.63 9.10 4.97
C THR A 122 6.67 7.64 4.56
N HIS A 123 7.87 7.05 4.44
CA HIS A 123 8.04 5.61 4.21
C HIS A 123 7.49 4.81 5.41
N GLY A 124 7.79 5.24 6.65
CA GLY A 124 7.24 4.62 7.86
C GLY A 124 5.70 4.62 7.89
N ALA A 125 5.08 5.74 7.55
CA ALA A 125 3.64 5.87 7.48
C ALA A 125 3.01 4.96 6.41
N LEU A 126 3.66 4.84 5.25
CA LEU A 126 3.19 3.94 4.19
C LEU A 126 3.34 2.47 4.61
N ALA A 127 4.45 2.09 5.26
CA ALA A 127 4.67 0.75 5.80
C ALA A 127 3.63 0.36 6.86
N GLU A 128 3.24 1.31 7.71
CA GLU A 128 2.14 1.12 8.67
C GLU A 128 0.80 0.93 7.95
N GLY A 129 0.55 1.70 6.89
CA GLY A 129 -0.60 1.53 6.02
C GLY A 129 -0.67 0.12 5.39
N VAL A 130 0.48 -0.45 5.00
CA VAL A 130 0.56 -1.86 4.53
C VAL A 130 0.15 -2.81 5.64
N ARG A 131 0.73 -2.69 6.85
CA ARG A 131 0.38 -3.57 7.99
C ARG A 131 -1.10 -3.51 8.32
N GLY A 132 -1.67 -2.30 8.39
CA GLY A 132 -3.09 -2.11 8.63
C GLY A 132 -3.97 -2.74 7.54
N ARG A 133 -3.56 -2.66 6.29
CA ARG A 133 -4.26 -3.29 5.16
C ARG A 133 -4.25 -4.81 5.24
N LEU A 134 -3.10 -5.41 5.53
CA LEU A 134 -2.97 -6.85 5.71
C LEU A 134 -3.85 -7.35 6.87
N ALA A 135 -3.84 -6.65 8.01
CA ALA A 135 -4.68 -6.98 9.16
C ALA A 135 -6.18 -6.88 8.82
N TRP A 136 -6.61 -5.80 8.13
CA TRP A 136 -7.99 -5.63 7.68
C TRP A 136 -8.41 -6.74 6.71
N MET A 137 -7.58 -7.09 5.71
CA MET A 137 -7.87 -8.17 4.77
C MET A 137 -8.04 -9.52 5.48
N ARG A 138 -7.20 -9.81 6.48
CA ARG A 138 -7.31 -11.04 7.28
C ARG A 138 -8.66 -11.12 8.00
N GLN A 139 -9.18 -9.99 8.51
CA GLN A 139 -10.48 -9.94 9.19
C GLN A 139 -11.67 -10.19 8.24
N LEU A 140 -11.50 -10.02 6.94
CA LEU A 140 -12.54 -10.32 5.94
C LEU A 140 -12.70 -11.82 5.66
N LEU A 141 -11.72 -12.64 6.05
CA LEU A 141 -11.83 -14.09 5.92
C LEU A 141 -12.84 -14.65 6.94
N PRO A 142 -13.58 -15.70 6.57
CA PRO A 142 -14.36 -16.50 7.52
C PRO A 142 -13.49 -16.96 8.68
N GLU A 143 -14.10 -17.16 9.86
CA GLU A 143 -13.37 -17.44 11.11
C GLU A 143 -12.52 -18.71 11.01
N ASP A 144 -13.08 -19.78 10.46
CA ASP A 144 -12.41 -21.06 10.19
C ASP A 144 -11.20 -20.95 9.25
N ARG A 145 -11.20 -19.95 8.38
CA ARG A 145 -10.11 -19.69 7.41
C ARG A 145 -9.13 -18.65 7.89
N ARG A 146 -9.50 -17.81 8.84
CA ARG A 146 -8.67 -16.69 9.33
C ARG A 146 -7.39 -17.16 10.00
N GLU A 147 -7.47 -18.22 10.80
CA GLU A 147 -6.31 -18.84 11.47
C GLU A 147 -5.47 -19.68 10.52
N ALA A 148 -6.11 -20.35 9.56
CA ALA A 148 -5.43 -21.18 8.57
C ALA A 148 -4.71 -20.39 7.46
N ALA A 149 -5.08 -19.13 7.21
CA ALA A 149 -4.48 -18.31 6.18
C ALA A 149 -3.07 -17.87 6.57
N SER A 150 -2.07 -18.25 5.76
CA SER A 150 -0.69 -17.81 5.96
C SER A 150 -0.51 -16.32 5.63
N ASP A 151 0.50 -15.70 6.22
CA ASP A 151 0.88 -14.32 5.89
C ASP A 151 1.25 -14.20 4.42
N ASP A 152 1.92 -15.19 3.83
CA ASP A 152 2.28 -15.23 2.42
C ASP A 152 1.06 -15.12 1.50
N GLN A 153 -0.07 -15.74 1.88
CA GLN A 153 -1.32 -15.66 1.10
C GLN A 153 -1.92 -14.26 1.13
N ILE A 154 -1.97 -13.63 2.30
CA ILE A 154 -2.52 -12.28 2.44
C ILE A 154 -1.61 -11.26 1.76
N ILE A 155 -0.29 -11.38 1.94
CA ILE A 155 0.70 -10.52 1.28
C ILE A 155 0.63 -10.69 -0.24
N GLY A 156 0.60 -11.94 -0.73
CA GLY A 156 0.51 -12.25 -2.16
C GLY A 156 -0.79 -11.72 -2.78
N THR A 157 -1.90 -11.80 -2.05
CA THR A 157 -3.18 -11.22 -2.49
C THR A 157 -3.07 -9.69 -2.60
N LEU A 158 -2.56 -9.00 -1.58
CA LEU A 158 -2.37 -7.56 -1.62
C LEU A 158 -1.42 -7.14 -2.76
N ALA A 159 -0.31 -7.86 -2.93
CA ALA A 159 0.65 -7.60 -4.01
C ALA A 159 0.01 -7.74 -5.40
N CYS A 160 -0.79 -8.79 -5.62
CA CYS A 160 -1.52 -8.99 -6.86
C CYS A 160 -2.56 -7.87 -7.09
N MET A 161 -3.29 -7.47 -6.05
CA MET A 161 -4.26 -6.36 -6.14
C MET A 161 -3.58 -5.05 -6.52
N VAL A 162 -2.51 -4.67 -5.82
CA VAL A 162 -1.76 -3.42 -6.07
C VAL A 162 -1.12 -3.46 -7.45
N GLY A 163 -0.41 -4.54 -7.76
CA GLY A 163 0.23 -4.75 -9.06
C GLY A 163 -0.77 -4.76 -10.22
N GLY A 164 -1.92 -5.39 -10.03
CA GLY A 164 -3.01 -5.44 -11.02
C GLY A 164 -3.53 -4.06 -11.40
N VAL A 165 -3.74 -3.17 -10.41
CA VAL A 165 -4.16 -1.78 -10.68
C VAL A 165 -3.06 -0.98 -11.38
N ILE A 166 -1.78 -1.16 -10.96
CA ILE A 166 -0.65 -0.50 -11.62
C ILE A 166 -0.53 -0.93 -13.08
N LEU A 167 -0.55 -2.24 -13.34
CA LEU A 167 -0.50 -2.79 -14.70
C LEU A 167 -1.68 -2.29 -15.54
N ALA A 168 -2.91 -2.33 -15.00
CA ALA A 168 -4.09 -1.88 -15.70
C ALA A 168 -4.07 -0.38 -16.07
N ARG A 169 -3.31 0.44 -15.31
CA ARG A 169 -3.06 1.85 -15.63
C ARG A 169 -1.95 2.05 -16.65
N THR A 170 -1.05 1.08 -16.82
CA THR A 170 0.15 1.18 -17.67
C THR A 170 -0.13 0.71 -19.11
N VAL A 171 -1.04 -0.27 -19.28
CA VAL A 171 -1.43 -0.78 -20.59
C VAL A 171 -2.38 0.18 -21.32
N GLU A 172 -2.63 -0.07 -22.61
CA GLU A 172 -3.64 0.68 -23.35
C GLU A 172 -5.04 0.49 -22.72
N ARG A 173 -5.86 1.53 -22.82
CA ARG A 173 -7.19 1.54 -22.16
C ARG A 173 -8.08 0.34 -22.53
N LYS A 174 -7.96 -0.16 -23.76
CA LYS A 174 -8.72 -1.33 -24.25
C LYS A 174 -8.33 -2.63 -23.52
N ASP A 175 -7.07 -2.73 -23.06
CA ASP A 175 -6.51 -3.94 -22.43
C ASP A 175 -6.62 -3.91 -20.89
N SER A 176 -6.94 -2.76 -20.31
CA SER A 176 -7.02 -2.55 -18.86
C SER A 176 -8.01 -3.53 -18.18
N ALA A 177 -9.17 -3.76 -18.79
CA ALA A 177 -10.18 -4.67 -18.25
C ALA A 177 -9.69 -6.13 -18.22
N ALA A 178 -8.95 -6.56 -19.25
CA ALA A 178 -8.37 -7.91 -19.32
C ALA A 178 -7.32 -8.13 -18.22
N VAL A 179 -6.48 -7.13 -17.92
CA VAL A 179 -5.51 -7.19 -16.81
C VAL A 179 -6.22 -7.37 -15.47
N LEU A 180 -7.26 -6.58 -15.21
CA LEU A 180 -8.02 -6.69 -13.97
C LEU A 180 -8.69 -8.06 -13.83
N GLU A 181 -9.29 -8.59 -14.90
CA GLU A 181 -9.94 -9.90 -14.87
C GLU A 181 -8.94 -11.03 -14.66
N ALA A 182 -7.78 -10.99 -15.32
CA ALA A 182 -6.70 -11.96 -15.12
C ALA A 182 -6.23 -12.00 -13.66
N CYS A 183 -6.09 -10.83 -13.00
CA CYS A 183 -5.73 -10.76 -11.58
C CYS A 183 -6.83 -11.32 -10.68
N ARG A 184 -8.11 -11.01 -10.95
CA ARG A 184 -9.25 -11.56 -10.19
C ARG A 184 -9.31 -13.08 -10.31
N GLU A 185 -9.18 -13.60 -11.51
CA GLU A 185 -9.22 -15.04 -11.76
C GLU A 185 -8.04 -15.77 -11.11
N PHE A 186 -6.83 -15.21 -11.18
CA PHE A 186 -5.66 -15.73 -10.47
C PHE A 186 -5.92 -15.82 -8.97
N LEU A 187 -6.48 -14.76 -8.36
CA LEU A 187 -6.76 -14.73 -6.92
C LEU A 187 -7.90 -15.70 -6.54
N ARG A 188 -8.95 -15.85 -7.34
CA ARG A 188 -10.03 -16.84 -7.09
C ARG A 188 -9.47 -18.26 -7.07
N ARG A 189 -8.64 -18.64 -8.03
CA ARG A 189 -8.03 -19.98 -8.09
C ARG A 189 -7.12 -20.24 -6.89
N ASN A 190 -6.38 -19.26 -6.45
CA ASN A 190 -5.45 -19.42 -5.32
C ASN A 190 -6.15 -19.33 -3.95
N ALA A 191 -7.29 -18.66 -3.84
CA ALA A 191 -8.09 -18.64 -2.62
C ALA A 191 -8.67 -20.02 -2.25
N GLY A 192 -8.88 -20.91 -3.24
CA GLY A 192 -9.38 -22.28 -3.05
C GLY A 192 -8.29 -23.30 -2.68
N GLN A 193 -7.01 -22.98 -2.81
CA GLN A 193 -5.91 -23.97 -2.64
C GLN A 193 -5.32 -24.01 -1.22
N SER A 194 -5.90 -23.34 -0.24
CA SER A 194 -5.37 -23.21 1.13
C SER A 194 -5.32 -24.49 1.98
N GLY A 195 -5.62 -25.69 1.40
CA GLY A 195 -5.68 -26.95 2.14
C GLY A 195 -4.61 -28.00 1.81
N LYS A 196 -3.71 -27.78 0.83
CA LYS A 196 -2.85 -28.88 0.30
C LYS A 196 -1.34 -28.66 0.29
N ARG A 197 -0.79 -27.66 0.96
CA ARG A 197 0.67 -27.48 1.07
C ARG A 197 1.15 -27.52 2.51
N SER A 198 0.96 -28.65 3.20
CA SER A 198 1.77 -29.03 4.35
C SER A 198 2.43 -30.35 4.04
N SER A 199 3.75 -30.40 4.31
CA SER A 199 4.67 -31.56 4.18
C SER A 199 5.28 -31.83 2.80
N SER A 200 6.15 -30.94 2.33
CA SER A 200 7.41 -31.40 1.74
C SER A 200 8.53 -30.80 2.59
N SER A 201 9.13 -31.66 3.39
CA SER A 201 10.33 -31.40 4.20
C SER A 201 11.40 -30.75 3.33
N ARG A 202 11.73 -29.49 3.61
CA ARG A 202 12.98 -28.90 3.11
C ARG A 202 14.12 -29.58 3.84
N THR A 203 14.65 -30.63 3.28
CA THR A 203 16.02 -31.12 3.59
C THR A 203 16.96 -29.99 3.15
N ASN A 204 17.49 -29.30 4.14
CA ASN A 204 18.53 -28.28 3.98
C ASN A 204 19.81 -28.98 3.45
N PRO A 205 20.29 -28.68 2.22
CA PRO A 205 21.58 -29.21 1.79
C PRO A 205 22.67 -28.54 2.63
N ARG A 206 23.44 -29.36 3.32
CA ARG A 206 24.57 -29.02 4.16
C ARG A 206 25.49 -28.00 3.48
N ARG A 207 25.70 -26.87 4.16
CA ARG A 207 26.74 -25.88 3.85
C ARG A 207 28.11 -26.55 3.78
N PRO A 208 28.89 -26.43 2.68
CA PRO A 208 30.24 -26.94 2.67
C PRO A 208 31.10 -26.16 3.66
N THR A 209 31.78 -26.91 4.53
CA THR A 209 32.78 -26.38 5.46
C THR A 209 33.95 -25.78 4.68
N ALA A 210 34.26 -24.52 4.96
CA ALA A 210 35.40 -23.82 4.40
C ALA A 210 36.71 -24.53 4.80
N ALA A 211 37.44 -25.07 3.81
CA ALA A 211 38.79 -25.55 3.99
C ALA A 211 39.73 -24.36 4.20
N THR A 212 40.40 -24.36 5.35
CA THR A 212 41.43 -23.41 5.74
C THR A 212 42.66 -23.60 4.88
N THR A 213 42.83 -22.78 3.85
CA THR A 213 44.09 -22.76 3.08
C THR A 213 45.11 -21.90 3.82
N ARG A 214 46.03 -22.56 4.47
CA ARG A 214 47.20 -21.97 5.16
C ARG A 214 48.19 -21.49 4.10
N VAL A 215 48.23 -20.18 3.84
CA VAL A 215 49.24 -19.56 2.98
C VAL A 215 50.55 -19.50 3.75
N LYS A 216 51.55 -20.28 3.27
CA LYS A 216 52.97 -20.20 3.71
C LYS A 216 53.57 -18.88 3.25
N ARG A 217 53.98 -18.02 4.21
CA ARG A 217 54.87 -16.89 4.00
C ARG A 217 56.23 -17.38 3.62
N ALA A 218 56.60 -17.20 2.36
CA ALA A 218 58.01 -17.31 1.95
C ALA A 218 58.66 -15.95 2.08
N GLY A 219 59.67 -15.87 2.94
CA GLY A 219 60.53 -14.72 3.07
C GLY A 219 61.43 -14.55 1.86
N ARG A 220 61.65 -13.33 1.44
CA ARG A 220 62.80 -12.97 0.63
C ARG A 220 63.56 -11.79 1.27
N SER A 221 64.81 -12.12 1.60
CA SER A 221 65.86 -11.23 2.09
C SER A 221 66.27 -10.17 1.05
N ARG A 222 66.63 -9.05 1.58
CA ARG A 222 67.67 -8.04 1.21
C ARG A 222 68.46 -8.33 -0.08
N GLN A 223 68.59 -7.32 -0.93
CA GLN A 223 69.93 -6.68 -1.23
C GLN A 223 69.74 -5.48 -2.16
N ARG A 224 70.32 -4.37 -1.68
CA ARG A 224 70.93 -3.16 -2.27
C ARG A 224 69.99 -2.05 -2.73
#